data_fe1da75f9cbcf34b290ebcc7fc10e63d
#
_entry.id   fe1da75f9cbcf34b290ebcc7fc10e63d
#
_cell.length_a   1.000
_cell.length_b   1.000
_cell.length_c   1.000
_cell.angle_alpha   90.00
_cell.angle_beta   90.00
_cell.angle_gamma   90.00
#
_symmetry.space_group_name_H-M   'P 1'
#
loop_
_entity.id
_entity.type
_entity.pdbx_description
1 polymer ?
#
loop_
_entity_poly.entity_id
_entity_poly.type
_entity_poly.pdbx_seq_one_letter_code
_entity_poly.pdbx_strand_id
1 'polypeptide(L)'
;RTRELPESFTLTGTLYLGVNTESTFRDRLTYRGSSTDWLGIDDGTRSLPPSIPAYRVTRLGPKPDGSVITRDELTRYGQDINAYMSTQRALALPNMSGNVTIGNTHKMGADHEIGYIAALTYGRRFQIRQDEISRTFTTDPNADVPELKLLNDYRIETGVDTVTWGGYG
;
A
#
# COMPACT_ATOMS: atom_id res chain seq x y z
N ARG A 1 9.04 -10.93 -25.61
CA ARG A 1 10.32 -11.53 -26.04
C ARG A 1 10.77 -12.46 -24.93
N THR A 2 10.79 -13.75 -25.19
CA THR A 2 11.40 -14.75 -24.32
C THR A 2 12.88 -14.44 -24.25
N ARG A 3 13.43 -14.24 -23.08
CA ARG A 3 14.86 -14.00 -22.90
C ARG A 3 15.56 -15.38 -23.05
N GLU A 4 16.56 -15.45 -23.89
CA GLU A 4 17.37 -16.66 -24.01
C GLU A 4 18.07 -16.95 -22.67
N LEU A 5 18.22 -18.23 -22.31
CA LEU A 5 18.95 -18.65 -21.13
C LEU A 5 20.42 -18.27 -21.27
N PRO A 6 21.07 -17.77 -20.23
CA PRO A 6 22.49 -17.43 -20.30
C PRO A 6 23.34 -18.70 -20.45
N GLU A 7 24.29 -18.67 -21.37
CA GLU A 7 25.20 -19.82 -21.64
C GLU A 7 26.14 -20.14 -20.48
N SER A 8 26.36 -19.17 -19.59
CA SER A 8 27.21 -19.29 -18.40
C SER A 8 26.59 -18.59 -17.21
N PHE A 9 27.11 -18.89 -16.02
CA PHE A 9 26.66 -18.23 -14.81
C PHE A 9 26.70 -16.71 -14.96
N THR A 10 25.54 -16.09 -14.78
CA THR A 10 25.37 -14.65 -14.87
C THR A 10 24.65 -14.14 -13.62
N LEU A 11 25.23 -13.14 -12.97
CA LEU A 11 24.62 -12.39 -11.88
C LEU A 11 24.62 -10.92 -12.27
N THR A 12 23.46 -10.32 -12.40
CA THR A 12 23.32 -8.91 -12.77
C THR A 12 22.52 -8.18 -11.69
N GLY A 13 23.08 -7.09 -11.20
CA GLY A 13 22.39 -6.16 -10.30
C GLY A 13 22.23 -4.80 -10.96
N THR A 14 21.05 -4.19 -10.82
CA THR A 14 20.78 -2.84 -11.32
C THR A 14 20.12 -2.04 -10.22
N LEU A 15 20.55 -0.81 -10.02
CA LEU A 15 19.96 0.14 -9.08
C LEU A 15 19.56 1.41 -9.85
N TYR A 16 18.32 1.86 -9.64
CA TYR A 16 17.82 3.11 -10.18
C TYR A 16 17.44 4.05 -9.04
N LEU A 17 17.82 5.32 -9.19
CA LEU A 17 17.38 6.40 -8.34
C LEU A 17 16.65 7.43 -9.21
N GLY A 18 15.48 7.84 -8.77
CA GLY A 18 14.65 8.81 -9.49
C GLY A 18 14.25 9.99 -8.60
N VAL A 19 14.33 11.18 -9.15
CA VAL A 19 13.92 12.41 -8.48
C VAL A 19 12.61 12.89 -9.11
N ASN A 20 11.63 13.21 -8.25
CA ASN A 20 10.41 13.86 -8.65
C ASN A 20 10.41 15.28 -8.05
N THR A 21 10.40 16.31 -8.90
CA THR A 21 10.46 17.71 -8.48
C THR A 21 9.29 18.15 -7.61
N GLU A 22 8.15 17.45 -7.71
CA GLU A 22 6.94 17.76 -6.92
C GLU A 22 6.91 17.05 -5.55
N SER A 23 7.74 16.04 -5.34
CA SER A 23 7.69 15.26 -4.09
C SER A 23 9.04 15.04 -3.43
N THR A 24 10.12 14.82 -4.18
CA THR A 24 11.43 14.50 -3.60
C THR A 24 11.98 15.66 -2.77
N PHE A 25 12.39 15.36 -1.54
CA PHE A 25 12.86 16.31 -0.53
C PHE A 25 11.82 17.34 -0.08
N ARG A 26 10.52 17.04 -0.28
CA ARG A 26 9.42 17.82 0.29
C ARG A 26 8.75 17.06 1.42
N ASP A 27 8.12 17.80 2.32
CA ASP A 27 7.34 17.21 3.41
C ASP A 27 6.06 16.58 2.85
N ARG A 28 5.89 15.30 3.10
CA ARG A 28 4.67 14.56 2.78
C ARG A 28 3.87 14.24 4.03
N LEU A 29 2.57 14.11 3.87
CA LEU A 29 1.73 13.52 4.91
C LEU A 29 2.02 12.03 5.01
N THR A 30 2.14 11.57 6.24
CA THR A 30 2.29 10.16 6.60
C THR A 30 1.59 9.89 7.92
N TYR A 31 1.66 8.70 8.43
CA TYR A 31 1.17 8.31 9.75
C TYR A 31 2.23 7.45 10.44
N ARG A 32 2.03 7.17 11.73
CA ARG A 32 2.89 6.25 12.45
C ARG A 32 2.67 4.83 11.92
N GLY A 33 3.52 4.41 11.02
CA GLY A 33 3.49 3.07 10.43
C GLY A 33 4.29 2.05 11.24
N SER A 34 4.52 0.89 10.62
CA SER A 34 5.38 -0.18 11.15
C SER A 34 6.85 0.05 10.79
N SER A 35 7.76 -0.60 11.51
CA SER A 35 9.19 -0.54 11.25
C SER A 35 9.59 -1.17 9.91
N THR A 36 8.72 -2.02 9.34
CA THR A 36 8.92 -2.78 8.10
C THR A 36 8.13 -2.23 6.91
N ASP A 37 7.48 -1.08 7.03
CA ASP A 37 6.74 -0.44 5.95
C ASP A 37 7.57 -0.22 4.69
N TRP A 38 8.88 0.01 4.85
CA TRP A 38 9.78 0.16 3.71
C TRP A 38 9.93 -1.12 2.86
N LEU A 39 9.61 -2.29 3.44
CA LEU A 39 9.49 -3.56 2.72
C LEU A 39 8.08 -3.80 2.17
N GLY A 40 7.10 -2.97 2.51
CA GLY A 40 5.68 -3.22 2.18
C GLY A 40 5.06 -4.36 2.99
N ILE A 41 5.67 -4.71 4.12
CA ILE A 41 5.24 -5.78 5.03
C ILE A 41 4.88 -5.15 6.37
N ASP A 42 3.71 -5.49 6.92
CA ASP A 42 3.34 -5.06 8.26
C ASP A 42 3.99 -5.95 9.32
N ASP A 43 4.53 -5.34 10.39
CA ASP A 43 5.11 -6.05 11.53
C ASP A 43 4.08 -6.44 12.60
N GLY A 44 2.79 -6.32 12.30
CA GLY A 44 1.67 -6.54 13.21
C GLY A 44 1.15 -5.27 13.89
N THR A 45 1.77 -4.13 13.66
CA THR A 45 1.33 -2.83 14.23
C THR A 45 -0.11 -2.47 13.83
N ARG A 46 -0.57 -2.91 12.64
CA ARG A 46 -1.92 -2.68 12.12
C ARG A 46 -2.86 -3.87 12.29
N SER A 47 -2.40 -4.95 12.92
CA SER A 47 -3.25 -6.11 13.15
C SER A 47 -4.38 -5.77 14.11
N LEU A 48 -5.55 -6.39 13.89
CA LEU A 48 -6.67 -6.25 14.81
C LEU A 48 -6.31 -6.88 16.16
N PRO A 49 -6.63 -6.20 17.27
CA PRO A 49 -6.45 -6.78 18.60
C PRO A 49 -7.17 -8.13 18.73
N PRO A 50 -6.63 -9.09 19.48
CA PRO A 50 -7.26 -10.40 19.70
C PRO A 50 -8.63 -10.33 20.36
N SER A 51 -8.94 -9.23 21.04
CA SER A 51 -10.25 -8.98 21.64
C SER A 51 -11.37 -8.74 20.63
N ILE A 52 -11.00 -8.36 19.38
CA ILE A 52 -11.99 -8.12 18.32
C ILE A 52 -12.30 -9.44 17.63
N PRO A 53 -13.57 -9.87 17.64
CA PRO A 53 -13.94 -11.14 17.05
C PRO A 53 -13.81 -11.12 15.50
N ALA A 54 -13.58 -12.31 14.92
CA ALA A 54 -13.45 -12.48 13.47
C ALA A 54 -14.77 -12.35 12.69
N TYR A 55 -15.92 -12.32 13.38
CA TYR A 55 -17.22 -12.12 12.74
C TYR A 55 -17.54 -10.62 12.61
N ARG A 56 -18.51 -10.30 11.76
CA ARG A 56 -18.93 -8.92 11.51
C ARG A 56 -19.51 -8.28 12.77
N VAL A 57 -18.83 -7.26 13.27
CA VAL A 57 -19.27 -6.45 14.41
C VAL A 57 -20.18 -5.32 13.90
N THR A 58 -21.42 -5.30 14.33
CA THR A 58 -22.39 -4.21 14.06
C THR A 58 -23.07 -3.80 15.35
N ARG A 59 -23.46 -2.52 15.42
CA ARG A 59 -24.20 -2.01 16.60
C ARG A 59 -25.49 -2.81 16.81
N LEU A 60 -25.64 -3.44 17.96
CA LEU A 60 -26.78 -4.31 18.31
C LEU A 60 -26.99 -5.47 17.32
N GLY A 61 -25.94 -5.88 16.60
CA GLY A 61 -25.99 -7.00 15.68
C GLY A 61 -25.93 -8.36 16.41
N PRO A 62 -26.42 -9.43 15.77
CA PRO A 62 -26.36 -10.76 16.33
C PRO A 62 -24.92 -11.31 16.30
N LYS A 63 -24.56 -12.03 17.37
CA LYS A 63 -23.36 -12.86 17.42
C LYS A 63 -23.65 -14.27 16.87
N PRO A 64 -22.64 -15.06 16.56
CA PRO A 64 -22.81 -16.45 16.12
C PRO A 64 -23.56 -17.36 17.13
N ASP A 65 -23.51 -17.01 18.41
CA ASP A 65 -24.20 -17.72 19.49
C ASP A 65 -25.68 -17.26 19.69
N GLY A 66 -26.16 -16.35 18.86
CA GLY A 66 -27.52 -15.79 18.92
C GLY A 66 -27.69 -14.65 19.92
N SER A 67 -26.69 -14.33 20.73
CA SER A 67 -26.73 -13.14 21.59
C SER A 67 -26.50 -11.85 20.77
N VAL A 68 -26.72 -10.70 21.39
CA VAL A 68 -26.57 -9.39 20.75
C VAL A 68 -25.28 -8.72 21.25
N ILE A 69 -24.59 -8.02 20.34
CA ILE A 69 -23.41 -7.21 20.70
C ILE A 69 -23.88 -6.03 21.55
N THR A 70 -23.39 -5.95 22.77
CA THR A 70 -23.74 -4.89 23.71
C THR A 70 -23.00 -3.59 23.44
N ARG A 71 -23.48 -2.48 23.99
CA ARG A 71 -22.80 -1.19 23.89
C ARG A 71 -21.42 -1.21 24.57
N ASP A 72 -21.32 -1.91 25.71
CA ASP A 72 -20.07 -2.00 26.47
C ASP A 72 -19.01 -2.82 25.73
N GLU A 73 -19.42 -3.87 25.04
CA GLU A 73 -18.52 -4.62 24.16
C GLU A 73 -18.00 -3.76 23.00
N LEU A 74 -18.88 -2.98 22.36
CA LEU A 74 -18.46 -2.04 21.29
C LEU A 74 -17.50 -0.98 21.81
N THR A 75 -17.74 -0.45 23.00
CA THR A 75 -16.86 0.54 23.62
C THR A 75 -15.49 -0.08 23.90
N ARG A 76 -15.46 -1.29 24.46
CA ARG A 76 -14.21 -2.02 24.71
C ARG A 76 -13.46 -2.31 23.41
N TYR A 77 -14.14 -2.78 22.37
CA TYR A 77 -13.52 -3.00 21.05
C TYR A 77 -12.91 -1.70 20.49
N GLY A 78 -13.62 -0.59 20.62
CA GLY A 78 -13.13 0.71 20.17
C GLY A 78 -11.91 1.19 20.98
N GLN A 79 -11.83 0.90 22.27
CA GLN A 79 -10.69 1.23 23.12
C GLN A 79 -9.47 0.35 22.85
N ASP A 80 -9.70 -0.91 22.48
CA ASP A 80 -8.62 -1.87 22.18
C ASP A 80 -7.99 -1.61 20.82
N ILE A 81 -8.71 -0.95 19.88
CA ILE A 81 -8.15 -0.58 18.58
C ILE A 81 -7.12 0.52 18.77
N ASN A 82 -5.85 0.18 18.61
CA ASN A 82 -4.74 1.13 18.62
C ASN A 82 -4.63 1.86 17.28
N ALA A 83 -5.64 2.66 16.91
CA ALA A 83 -5.69 3.39 15.66
C ALA A 83 -4.99 4.75 15.82
N TYR A 84 -3.74 4.83 15.39
CA TYR A 84 -3.06 6.12 15.22
C TYR A 84 -3.60 6.80 13.94
N MET A 85 -4.63 7.62 14.09
CA MET A 85 -5.26 8.34 12.97
C MET A 85 -4.65 9.73 12.73
N SER A 86 -3.72 10.18 13.58
CA SER A 86 -3.06 11.47 13.40
C SER A 86 -2.03 11.42 12.28
N THR A 87 -2.17 12.34 11.34
CA THR A 87 -1.17 12.54 10.29
C THR A 87 0.09 13.17 10.86
N GLN A 88 1.24 12.78 10.31
CA GLN A 88 2.55 13.35 10.60
C GLN A 88 3.18 13.83 9.29
N ARG A 89 4.15 14.73 9.37
CA ARG A 89 4.95 15.13 8.22
C ARG A 89 6.30 14.42 8.24
N ALA A 90 6.70 13.90 7.10
CA ALA A 90 8.00 13.27 6.90
C ALA A 90 8.57 13.64 5.54
N LEU A 91 9.87 13.71 5.44
CA LEU A 91 10.56 13.99 4.19
C LEU A 91 10.32 12.85 3.18
N ALA A 92 9.90 13.19 1.97
CA ALA A 92 9.85 12.23 0.88
C ALA A 92 11.26 12.01 0.31
N LEU A 93 11.72 10.77 0.33
CA LEU A 93 13.01 10.40 -0.23
C LEU A 93 12.93 10.29 -1.77
N PRO A 94 14.08 10.24 -2.47
CA PRO A 94 14.10 9.88 -3.89
C PRO A 94 13.42 8.53 -4.13
N ASN A 95 12.78 8.38 -5.28
CA ASN A 95 12.27 7.10 -5.72
C ASN A 95 13.46 6.16 -5.99
N MET A 96 13.35 4.91 -5.56
CA MET A 96 14.39 3.92 -5.77
C MET A 96 13.80 2.63 -6.33
N SER A 97 14.55 1.96 -7.19
CA SER A 97 14.27 0.58 -7.57
C SER A 97 15.54 -0.18 -7.83
N GLY A 98 15.48 -1.47 -7.56
CA GLY A 98 16.58 -2.39 -7.79
C GLY A 98 16.09 -3.69 -8.40
N ASN A 99 16.95 -4.30 -9.19
CA ASN A 99 16.72 -5.61 -9.81
C ASN A 99 17.96 -6.45 -9.64
N VAL A 100 17.77 -7.71 -9.26
CA VAL A 100 18.84 -8.73 -9.25
C VAL A 100 18.36 -9.89 -10.12
N THR A 101 19.19 -10.29 -11.06
CA THR A 101 18.94 -11.43 -11.94
C THR A 101 20.08 -12.43 -11.83
N ILE A 102 19.75 -13.68 -11.66
CA ILE A 102 20.69 -14.81 -11.65
C ILE A 102 20.26 -15.81 -12.72
N GLY A 103 21.22 -16.38 -13.41
CA GLY A 103 20.95 -17.43 -14.39
C GLY A 103 22.19 -18.22 -14.71
N ASN A 104 21.98 -19.42 -15.21
CA ASN A 104 23.04 -20.31 -15.69
C ASN A 104 22.45 -21.40 -16.58
N THR A 105 23.28 -21.98 -17.43
CA THR A 105 22.96 -23.19 -18.20
C THR A 105 24.05 -24.24 -18.00
N HIS A 106 23.63 -25.45 -17.71
CA HIS A 106 24.51 -26.63 -17.56
C HIS A 106 24.25 -27.63 -18.67
N LYS A 107 25.32 -28.01 -19.37
CA LYS A 107 25.28 -29.08 -20.36
C LYS A 107 25.34 -30.44 -19.66
N MET A 108 24.36 -31.27 -19.93
CA MET A 108 24.26 -32.66 -19.42
C MET A 108 24.49 -33.64 -20.54
N GLY A 109 25.77 -33.92 -20.86
CA GLY A 109 26.16 -34.77 -21.99
C GLY A 109 26.19 -34.03 -23.33
N ALA A 110 26.05 -34.76 -24.45
CA ALA A 110 26.18 -34.18 -25.78
C ALA A 110 24.91 -33.44 -26.27
N ASP A 111 23.71 -33.91 -25.83
CA ASP A 111 22.44 -33.50 -26.43
C ASP A 111 21.45 -32.84 -25.44
N HIS A 112 21.83 -32.65 -24.16
CA HIS A 112 20.92 -32.11 -23.15
C HIS A 112 21.52 -30.90 -22.44
N GLU A 113 20.69 -29.89 -22.30
CA GLU A 113 21.02 -28.69 -21.54
C GLU A 113 19.91 -28.38 -20.52
N ILE A 114 20.28 -28.00 -19.31
CA ILE A 114 19.36 -27.49 -18.29
C ILE A 114 19.82 -26.08 -17.92
N GLY A 115 18.93 -25.12 -18.14
CA GLY A 115 19.15 -23.73 -17.76
C GLY A 115 18.11 -23.24 -16.77
N TYR A 116 18.50 -22.26 -15.98
CA TYR A 116 17.61 -21.52 -15.11
C TYR A 116 17.89 -20.02 -15.19
N ILE A 117 16.85 -19.24 -14.95
CA ILE A 117 16.94 -17.80 -14.75
C ILE A 117 15.95 -17.40 -13.67
N ALA A 118 16.37 -16.60 -12.74
CA ALA A 118 15.51 -16.02 -11.72
C ALA A 118 15.80 -14.53 -11.55
N ALA A 119 14.79 -13.75 -11.28
CA ALA A 119 14.98 -12.34 -10.99
C ALA A 119 14.08 -11.88 -9.84
N LEU A 120 14.60 -10.92 -9.06
CA LEU A 120 13.90 -10.25 -8.00
C LEU A 120 14.00 -8.73 -8.23
N THR A 121 12.88 -8.05 -8.14
CA THR A 121 12.79 -6.60 -8.27
C THR A 121 12.17 -6.01 -7.02
N TYR A 122 12.72 -4.91 -6.55
CA TYR A 122 12.17 -4.08 -5.49
C TYR A 122 12.07 -2.64 -5.97
N GLY A 123 10.99 -1.96 -5.63
CA GLY A 123 10.82 -0.54 -5.91
C GLY A 123 10.08 0.17 -4.79
N ARG A 124 10.49 1.41 -4.50
CA ARG A 124 9.79 2.32 -3.59
C ARG A 124 9.63 3.69 -4.23
N ARG A 125 8.42 4.20 -4.21
CA ARG A 125 8.05 5.48 -4.81
C ARG A 125 7.31 6.34 -3.80
N PHE A 126 7.67 7.63 -3.78
CA PHE A 126 6.99 8.65 -3.01
C PHE A 126 6.27 9.63 -3.95
N GLN A 127 5.02 9.95 -3.62
CA GLN A 127 4.24 10.93 -4.36
C GLN A 127 3.47 11.82 -3.39
N ILE A 128 3.45 13.11 -3.66
CA ILE A 128 2.64 14.10 -2.95
C ILE A 128 1.60 14.62 -3.93
N ARG A 129 0.35 14.68 -3.49
CA ARG A 129 -0.73 15.35 -4.20
C ARG A 129 -1.23 16.46 -3.29
N GLN A 130 -1.16 17.68 -3.77
CA GLN A 130 -1.61 18.87 -3.06
C GLN A 130 -2.76 19.52 -3.83
N ASP A 131 -3.61 20.24 -3.10
CA ASP A 131 -4.74 21.00 -3.68
C ASP A 131 -5.73 20.16 -4.49
N GLU A 132 -5.86 18.88 -4.18
CA GLU A 132 -6.95 18.07 -4.74
C GLU A 132 -8.28 18.59 -4.19
N ILE A 133 -9.21 18.93 -5.10
CA ILE A 133 -10.52 19.48 -4.73
C ILE A 133 -11.57 18.37 -4.88
N SER A 134 -12.28 18.09 -3.79
CA SER A 134 -13.43 17.19 -3.79
C SER A 134 -14.69 17.98 -3.45
N ARG A 135 -15.62 18.08 -4.40
CA ARG A 135 -16.89 18.77 -4.24
C ARG A 135 -18.06 17.84 -4.44
N THR A 136 -18.97 17.87 -3.50
CA THR A 136 -20.23 17.13 -3.59
C THR A 136 -21.37 18.12 -3.72
N PHE A 137 -22.25 17.87 -4.69
CA PHE A 137 -23.43 18.67 -4.93
C PHE A 137 -24.69 17.84 -4.66
N THR A 138 -25.74 18.51 -4.27
CA THR A 138 -27.10 17.97 -4.16
C THR A 138 -28.07 18.83 -4.92
N THR A 139 -29.21 18.27 -5.32
CA THR A 139 -30.31 19.05 -5.88
C THR A 139 -31.21 19.53 -4.74
N ASP A 140 -31.68 20.76 -4.81
CA ASP A 140 -32.73 21.24 -3.90
C ASP A 140 -34.12 20.71 -4.39
N PRO A 141 -34.76 19.80 -3.63
CA PRO A 141 -36.05 19.23 -4.05
C PRO A 141 -37.21 20.24 -4.02
N ASN A 142 -36.99 21.40 -3.39
CA ASN A 142 -38.02 22.46 -3.25
C ASN A 142 -37.82 23.65 -4.20
N ALA A 143 -36.80 23.60 -5.07
CA ALA A 143 -36.54 24.64 -6.04
C ALA A 143 -37.45 24.47 -7.27
N ASP A 144 -38.02 25.56 -7.75
CA ASP A 144 -38.89 25.58 -8.97
C ASP A 144 -38.11 25.14 -10.23
N VAL A 145 -36.78 25.30 -10.21
CA VAL A 145 -35.84 24.82 -11.24
C VAL A 145 -34.77 24.01 -10.53
N PRO A 146 -34.41 22.80 -11.02
CA PRO A 146 -33.35 22.00 -10.42
C PRO A 146 -32.01 22.75 -10.39
N GLU A 147 -31.64 23.22 -9.23
CA GLU A 147 -30.34 23.87 -8.97
C GLU A 147 -29.40 22.93 -8.23
N LEU A 148 -28.13 22.91 -8.65
CA LEU A 148 -27.08 22.21 -7.91
C LEU A 148 -26.62 23.05 -6.74
N LYS A 149 -26.86 22.57 -5.53
CA LYS A 149 -26.40 23.19 -4.30
C LYS A 149 -25.13 22.48 -3.82
N LEU A 150 -24.08 23.26 -3.56
CA LEU A 150 -22.83 22.74 -3.00
C LEU A 150 -23.11 22.20 -1.59
N LEU A 151 -22.86 20.89 -1.39
CA LEU A 151 -23.00 20.23 -0.10
C LEU A 151 -21.69 20.21 0.68
N ASN A 152 -20.60 19.82 0.02
CA ASN A 152 -19.26 19.76 0.61
C ASN A 152 -18.21 20.31 -0.36
N ASP A 153 -17.21 21.01 0.17
CA ASP A 153 -16.02 21.46 -0.54
C ASP A 153 -14.80 21.13 0.33
N TYR A 154 -14.02 20.15 -0.11
CA TYR A 154 -12.81 19.70 0.59
C TYR A 154 -11.58 19.99 -0.24
N ARG A 155 -10.55 20.47 0.41
CA ARG A 155 -9.17 20.45 -0.10
C ARG A 155 -8.43 19.30 0.55
N ILE A 156 -7.87 18.43 -0.26
CA ILE A 156 -7.24 17.18 0.17
C ILE A 156 -5.76 17.25 -0.16
N GLU A 157 -4.93 16.97 0.83
CA GLU A 157 -3.51 16.72 0.66
C GLU A 157 -3.26 15.22 0.90
N THR A 158 -2.58 14.55 -0.04
CA THR A 158 -2.31 13.11 0.04
C THR A 158 -0.82 12.83 -0.11
N GLY A 159 -0.26 12.12 0.86
CA GLY A 159 1.08 11.53 0.76
C GLY A 159 0.96 10.04 0.43
N VAL A 160 1.61 9.61 -0.65
CA VAL A 160 1.61 8.21 -1.09
C VAL A 160 3.02 7.65 -0.99
N ASP A 161 3.15 6.49 -0.35
CA ASP A 161 4.36 5.68 -0.27
C ASP A 161 4.04 4.30 -0.83
N THR A 162 4.62 3.95 -1.96
CA THR A 162 4.32 2.71 -2.66
C THR A 162 5.54 1.82 -2.68
N VAL A 163 5.39 0.61 -2.20
CA VAL A 163 6.41 -0.45 -2.29
C VAL A 163 5.93 -1.51 -3.28
N THR A 164 6.82 -1.92 -4.16
CA THR A 164 6.52 -2.92 -5.19
C THR A 164 7.58 -4.00 -5.17
N TRP A 165 7.15 -5.24 -5.17
CA TRP A 165 7.98 -6.43 -5.37
C TRP A 165 7.57 -7.14 -6.65
N GLY A 166 8.53 -7.68 -7.36
CA GLY A 166 8.30 -8.55 -8.49
C GLY A 166 9.33 -9.66 -8.51
N GLY A 167 8.91 -10.86 -8.91
CA GLY A 167 9.81 -12.00 -9.06
C GLY A 167 9.36 -12.85 -10.24
N TYR A 168 10.32 -13.48 -10.90
CA TYR A 168 10.08 -14.55 -11.88
C TYR A 168 11.23 -15.56 -11.84
N GLY A 169 10.91 -16.77 -12.25
CA GLY A 169 11.86 -17.88 -12.37
C GLY A 169 11.36 -18.89 -13.35
#